data_f69bd865253612d0c65a4aeae96298b6
#
_entry.id   f69bd865253612d0c65a4aeae96298b6
#
_cell.length_a   1.000
_cell.length_b   1.000
_cell.length_c   1.000
_cell.angle_alpha   90.00
_cell.angle_beta   90.00
_cell.angle_gamma   90.00
#
_symmetry.space_group_name_H-M   'P 1'
#
loop_
_entity.id
_entity.type
_entity.pdbx_description
1 polymer ?
#
loop_
_entity_poly.entity_id
_entity_poly.type
_entity_poly.pdbx_seq_one_letter_code
_entity_poly.pdbx_strand_id
1 'polypeptide(L)'
;MDTLRTLSETKRTFYTLHTRPLNSIYRRVIEELLVEMHLLTVNVDFQYDPIYALGVTTVFDTFMQGYQPEKDKESIFNAICKAVEGDPEKYRQDAQWVKSLCEQASGEAVTAWLCELKPLEVAGNLNQMLEGIRDNPRFKYSRLFIIGIYTLLETANPEIVNDDQQRETVLTNCCQALNLPKDKVDKDLDLYRSNLEKMEQARSVLEDVVRADRKQRERREQQQQNTDSELELEKKEENTEV
;
A
#
# COMPACT_ATOMS: atom_id res chain seq x y z
N MET A 1 29.36 -15.60 13.35
CA MET A 1 27.93 -15.98 13.26
C MET A 1 27.16 -14.68 13.10
N ASP A 2 26.68 -14.41 11.91
CA ASP A 2 25.77 -13.29 11.72
C ASP A 2 24.48 -13.61 12.46
N THR A 3 24.23 -12.87 13.52
CA THR A 3 22.99 -12.99 14.29
C THR A 3 21.86 -12.47 13.42
N LEU A 4 20.91 -13.35 13.10
CA LEU A 4 19.71 -12.96 12.36
C LEU A 4 19.05 -11.78 13.10
N ARG A 5 18.73 -10.73 12.35
CA ARG A 5 18.06 -9.53 12.85
C ARG A 5 16.71 -9.89 13.44
N THR A 6 16.43 -9.37 14.63
CA THR A 6 15.14 -9.57 15.29
C THR A 6 14.10 -8.54 14.83
N LEU A 7 12.83 -8.89 14.95
CA LEU A 7 11.72 -7.95 14.68
C LEU A 7 11.80 -6.69 15.53
N SER A 8 12.25 -6.82 16.79
CA SER A 8 12.43 -5.68 17.70
C SER A 8 13.49 -4.70 17.19
N GLU A 9 14.58 -5.20 16.63
CA GLU A 9 15.63 -4.37 16.02
C GLU A 9 15.11 -3.68 14.76
N THR A 10 14.35 -4.38 13.92
CA THR A 10 13.73 -3.79 12.73
C THR A 10 12.76 -2.67 13.11
N LYS A 11 11.86 -2.90 14.06
CA LYS A 11 10.96 -1.86 14.56
C LYS A 11 11.73 -0.68 15.16
N ARG A 12 12.76 -0.93 15.95
CA ARG A 12 13.61 0.13 16.51
C ARG A 12 14.26 0.96 15.39
N THR A 13 14.81 0.33 14.36
CA THR A 13 15.41 1.03 13.22
C THR A 13 14.38 1.89 12.51
N PHE A 14 13.19 1.37 12.24
CA PHE A 14 12.10 2.13 11.64
C PHE A 14 11.79 3.41 12.44
N TYR A 15 11.55 3.30 13.74
CA TYR A 15 11.23 4.47 14.59
C TYR A 15 12.43 5.39 14.83
N THR A 16 13.66 4.96 14.61
CA THR A 16 14.84 5.81 14.60
C THR A 16 14.93 6.64 13.32
N LEU A 17 14.56 6.05 12.18
CA LEU A 17 14.57 6.70 10.87
C LEU A 17 13.37 7.63 10.66
N HIS A 18 12.19 7.23 11.18
CA HIS A 18 10.98 8.05 11.15
C HIS A 18 10.54 8.38 12.58
N THR A 19 10.95 9.56 13.05
CA THR A 19 10.72 9.99 14.45
C THR A 19 9.39 10.71 14.69
N ARG A 20 8.65 11.03 13.60
CA ARG A 20 7.37 11.71 13.73
C ARG A 20 6.26 10.76 14.18
N PRO A 21 5.28 11.26 14.95
CA PRO A 21 4.13 10.44 15.34
C PRO A 21 3.35 9.96 14.12
N LEU A 22 3.03 8.67 14.08
CA LEU A 22 2.15 8.09 13.08
C LEU A 22 0.70 8.25 13.51
N ASN A 23 -0.16 8.63 12.58
CA ASN A 23 -1.60 8.60 12.81
C ASN A 23 -2.05 7.16 13.12
N SER A 24 -2.92 6.99 14.12
CA SER A 24 -3.31 5.68 14.68
C SER A 24 -3.89 4.72 13.64
N ILE A 25 -4.67 5.22 12.68
CA ILE A 25 -5.29 4.41 11.61
C ILE A 25 -4.19 3.80 10.73
N TYR A 26 -3.19 4.58 10.35
CA TYR A 26 -2.11 4.16 9.44
C TYR A 26 -1.01 3.38 10.15
N ARG A 27 -0.82 3.59 11.45
CA ARG A 27 0.23 2.88 12.24
C ARG A 27 0.13 1.38 12.09
N ARG A 28 -1.09 0.84 12.20
CA ARG A 28 -1.32 -0.60 12.11
C ARG A 28 -0.86 -1.16 10.77
N VAL A 29 -1.24 -0.50 9.68
CA VAL A 29 -0.86 -0.91 8.31
C VAL A 29 0.66 -0.88 8.14
N ILE A 30 1.30 0.21 8.59
CA ILE A 30 2.76 0.38 8.51
C ILE A 30 3.46 -0.72 9.29
N GLU A 31 3.01 -1.02 10.51
CA GLU A 31 3.61 -2.08 11.34
C GLU A 31 3.35 -3.48 10.76
N GLU A 32 2.18 -3.75 10.18
CA GLU A 32 1.90 -5.02 9.51
C GLU A 32 2.81 -5.22 8.29
N LEU A 33 2.95 -4.19 7.45
CA LEU A 33 3.86 -4.24 6.29
C LEU A 33 5.31 -4.44 6.72
N LEU A 34 5.77 -3.71 7.73
CA LEU A 34 7.11 -3.85 8.28
C LEU A 34 7.39 -5.26 8.83
N VAL A 35 6.42 -5.84 9.54
CA VAL A 35 6.53 -7.22 10.06
C VAL A 35 6.60 -8.22 8.92
N GLU A 36 5.75 -8.09 7.91
CA GLU A 36 5.73 -9.02 6.78
C GLU A 36 7.04 -8.95 5.99
N MET A 37 7.53 -7.76 5.67
CA MET A 37 8.82 -7.58 5.00
C MET A 37 9.97 -8.15 5.83
N HIS A 38 9.98 -7.90 7.16
CA HIS A 38 11.00 -8.47 8.04
C HIS A 38 11.01 -9.99 8.02
N LEU A 39 9.84 -10.64 8.17
CA LEU A 39 9.73 -12.10 8.18
C LEU A 39 10.19 -12.74 6.86
N LEU A 40 10.04 -12.02 5.75
CA LEU A 40 10.56 -12.44 4.45
C LEU A 40 12.08 -12.28 4.39
N THR A 41 12.62 -11.12 4.72
CA THR A 41 14.04 -10.82 4.57
C THR A 41 14.95 -11.67 5.48
N VAL A 42 14.46 -12.13 6.64
CA VAL A 42 15.20 -13.07 7.50
C VAL A 42 15.03 -14.54 7.10
N ASN A 43 14.18 -14.85 6.11
CA ASN A 43 13.98 -16.21 5.63
C ASN A 43 15.02 -16.57 4.58
N VAL A 44 15.72 -17.67 4.77
CA VAL A 44 16.82 -18.11 3.89
C VAL A 44 16.40 -18.47 2.47
N ASP A 45 15.12 -18.79 2.27
CA ASP A 45 14.56 -19.15 0.96
C ASP A 45 13.96 -17.94 0.24
N PHE A 46 13.88 -16.79 0.91
CA PHE A 46 13.36 -15.58 0.29
C PHE A 46 14.39 -14.98 -0.69
N GLN A 47 13.91 -14.68 -1.87
CA GLN A 47 14.65 -13.93 -2.89
C GLN A 47 13.83 -12.71 -3.29
N TYR A 48 14.47 -11.56 -3.24
CA TYR A 48 13.87 -10.32 -3.72
C TYR A 48 13.65 -10.38 -5.24
N ASP A 49 12.48 -9.99 -5.68
CA ASP A 49 12.14 -9.85 -7.10
C ASP A 49 11.31 -8.58 -7.36
N PRO A 50 11.28 -8.09 -8.62
CA PRO A 50 10.55 -6.86 -8.98
C PRO A 50 9.03 -6.94 -8.83
N ILE A 51 8.42 -8.13 -8.92
CA ILE A 51 6.98 -8.32 -8.69
C ILE A 51 6.65 -8.19 -7.20
N TYR A 52 7.51 -8.73 -6.34
CA TYR A 52 7.43 -8.50 -4.89
C TYR A 52 7.55 -6.99 -4.59
N ALA A 53 8.49 -6.28 -5.22
CA ALA A 53 8.65 -4.83 -5.04
C ALA A 53 7.37 -4.07 -5.47
N LEU A 54 6.74 -4.47 -6.56
CA LEU A 54 5.45 -3.92 -6.99
C LEU A 54 4.37 -4.15 -5.92
N GLY A 55 4.29 -5.34 -5.33
CA GLY A 55 3.35 -5.63 -4.26
C GLY A 55 3.59 -4.76 -3.02
N VAL A 56 4.84 -4.59 -2.59
CA VAL A 56 5.21 -3.70 -1.47
C VAL A 56 4.77 -2.26 -1.73
N THR A 57 5.09 -1.72 -2.90
CA THR A 57 4.74 -0.34 -3.25
C THR A 57 3.24 -0.16 -3.40
N THR A 58 2.55 -1.12 -4.02
CA THR A 58 1.08 -1.10 -4.16
C THR A 58 0.40 -1.09 -2.80
N VAL A 59 0.77 -1.99 -1.89
CA VAL A 59 0.23 -2.04 -0.53
C VAL A 59 0.47 -0.72 0.19
N PHE A 60 1.71 -0.23 0.17
CA PHE A 60 2.03 1.03 0.82
C PHE A 60 1.21 2.20 0.25
N ASP A 61 1.26 2.40 -1.07
CA ASP A 61 0.63 3.55 -1.71
C ASP A 61 -0.89 3.54 -1.54
N THR A 62 -1.52 2.38 -1.65
CA THR A 62 -2.98 2.24 -1.53
C THR A 62 -3.44 2.48 -0.09
N PHE A 63 -2.79 1.85 0.89
CA PHE A 63 -3.17 2.04 2.29
C PHE A 63 -2.78 3.40 2.86
N MET A 64 -1.79 4.08 2.28
CA MET A 64 -1.38 5.43 2.69
C MET A 64 -2.11 6.55 1.95
N GLN A 65 -3.14 6.24 1.16
CA GLN A 65 -4.01 7.26 0.59
C GLN A 65 -4.65 8.10 1.68
N GLY A 66 -4.64 9.43 1.50
CA GLY A 66 -5.20 10.36 2.49
C GLY A 66 -4.35 10.59 3.73
N TYR A 67 -3.18 9.94 3.89
CA TYR A 67 -2.26 10.22 5.00
C TYR A 67 -1.78 11.67 4.99
N GLN A 68 -1.85 12.32 6.15
CA GLN A 68 -1.37 13.68 6.34
C GLN A 68 -0.32 13.74 7.46
N PRO A 69 0.74 14.52 7.31
CA PRO A 69 1.08 15.34 6.14
C PRO A 69 1.66 14.50 4.97
N GLU A 70 1.26 14.82 3.75
CA GLU A 70 1.64 14.10 2.52
C GLU A 70 3.16 13.87 2.39
N LYS A 71 3.94 14.89 2.74
CA LYS A 71 5.42 14.83 2.69
C LYS A 71 6.05 13.74 3.58
N ASP A 72 5.31 13.21 4.54
CA ASP A 72 5.84 12.17 5.44
C ASP A 72 5.73 10.78 4.83
N LYS A 73 4.88 10.57 3.81
CA LYS A 73 4.73 9.27 3.13
C LYS A 73 6.06 8.75 2.61
N GLU A 74 6.82 9.59 1.92
CA GLU A 74 8.13 9.19 1.38
C GLU A 74 9.12 8.85 2.51
N SER A 75 9.14 9.64 3.58
CA SER A 75 9.97 9.35 4.76
C SER A 75 9.59 8.03 5.43
N ILE A 76 8.28 7.70 5.50
CA ILE A 76 7.78 6.45 6.07
C ILE A 76 8.18 5.27 5.18
N PHE A 77 7.98 5.37 3.86
CA PHE A 77 8.38 4.33 2.92
C PHE A 77 9.88 4.03 2.99
N ASN A 78 10.69 5.08 2.96
CA ASN A 78 12.14 4.99 3.09
C ASN A 78 12.56 4.33 4.40
N ALA A 79 11.88 4.67 5.51
CA ALA A 79 12.15 4.08 6.82
C ALA A 79 11.77 2.60 6.87
N ILE A 80 10.65 2.18 6.24
CA ILE A 80 10.24 0.77 6.13
C ILE A 80 11.30 -0.03 5.38
N CYS A 81 11.65 0.40 4.15
CA CYS A 81 12.62 -0.32 3.33
C CYS A 81 13.99 -0.43 4.00
N LYS A 82 14.51 0.67 4.54
CA LYS A 82 15.81 0.67 5.25
C LYS A 82 15.78 -0.15 6.54
N ALA A 83 14.62 -0.23 7.21
CA ALA A 83 14.48 -1.04 8.41
C ALA A 83 14.63 -2.54 8.15
N VAL A 84 14.36 -3.00 6.96
CA VAL A 84 14.59 -4.39 6.49
C VAL A 84 15.85 -4.52 5.63
N GLU A 85 16.76 -3.52 5.68
CA GLU A 85 18.02 -3.48 4.92
C GLU A 85 17.84 -3.44 3.38
N GLY A 86 16.65 -3.02 2.95
CA GLY A 86 16.33 -2.81 1.53
C GLY A 86 16.63 -1.40 1.06
N ASP A 87 16.73 -1.23 -0.25
CA ASP A 87 16.91 0.06 -0.91
C ASP A 87 15.55 0.59 -1.40
N PRO A 88 15.01 1.69 -0.82
CA PRO A 88 13.73 2.23 -1.19
C PRO A 88 13.65 2.69 -2.65
N GLU A 89 14.75 3.23 -3.20
CA GLU A 89 14.80 3.66 -4.60
C GLU A 89 14.67 2.45 -5.53
N LYS A 90 15.38 1.37 -5.21
CA LYS A 90 15.28 0.11 -5.96
C LYS A 90 13.85 -0.45 -5.94
N TYR A 91 13.17 -0.45 -4.77
CA TYR A 91 11.77 -0.87 -4.70
C TYR A 91 10.87 -0.05 -5.63
N ARG A 92 11.01 1.27 -5.63
CA ARG A 92 10.24 2.16 -6.49
C ARG A 92 10.55 1.97 -7.97
N GLN A 93 11.83 1.87 -8.33
CA GLN A 93 12.26 1.67 -9.72
C GLN A 93 11.79 0.33 -10.28
N ASP A 94 11.99 -0.75 -9.52
CA ASP A 94 11.58 -2.10 -9.94
C ASP A 94 10.04 -2.18 -10.09
N ALA A 95 9.29 -1.62 -9.14
CA ALA A 95 7.83 -1.57 -9.20
C ALA A 95 7.33 -0.77 -10.42
N GLN A 96 7.91 0.39 -10.67
CA GLN A 96 7.56 1.22 -11.82
C GLN A 96 7.89 0.53 -13.14
N TRP A 97 9.06 -0.11 -13.22
CA TRP A 97 9.45 -0.87 -14.39
C TRP A 97 8.47 -2.00 -14.69
N VAL A 98 8.17 -2.86 -13.69
CA VAL A 98 7.23 -3.98 -13.86
C VAL A 98 5.83 -3.48 -14.24
N LYS A 99 5.35 -2.41 -13.62
CA LYS A 99 4.06 -1.81 -13.95
C LYS A 99 4.02 -1.27 -15.38
N SER A 100 5.12 -0.70 -15.88
CA SER A 100 5.20 -0.16 -17.24
C SER A 100 5.05 -1.23 -18.34
N LEU A 101 5.22 -2.52 -18.02
CA LEU A 101 4.98 -3.61 -18.97
C LEU A 101 3.52 -3.66 -19.42
N CYS A 102 2.58 -3.28 -18.54
CA CYS A 102 1.17 -3.20 -18.88
C CYS A 102 0.85 -2.08 -19.88
N GLU A 103 1.71 -1.06 -19.98
CA GLU A 103 1.60 0.03 -20.97
C GLU A 103 2.20 -0.37 -22.33
N GLN A 104 3.16 -1.31 -22.33
CA GLN A 104 3.94 -1.73 -23.50
C GLN A 104 3.38 -2.97 -24.20
N ALA A 105 2.45 -3.68 -23.54
CA ALA A 105 1.85 -4.91 -24.07
C ALA A 105 0.33 -4.88 -23.92
N SER A 106 -0.36 -5.71 -24.71
CA SER A 106 -1.80 -5.86 -24.55
C SER A 106 -2.16 -6.59 -23.26
N GLY A 107 -3.34 -6.30 -22.68
CA GLY A 107 -3.82 -6.97 -21.48
C GLY A 107 -3.87 -8.50 -21.62
N GLU A 108 -4.23 -8.99 -22.81
CA GLU A 108 -4.22 -10.43 -23.14
C GLU A 108 -2.80 -11.01 -23.08
N ALA A 109 -1.81 -10.30 -23.64
CA ALA A 109 -0.41 -10.74 -23.62
C ALA A 109 0.15 -10.80 -22.20
N VAL A 110 -0.14 -9.79 -21.36
CA VAL A 110 0.26 -9.78 -19.94
C VAL A 110 -0.42 -10.91 -19.18
N THR A 111 -1.71 -11.14 -19.40
CA THR A 111 -2.45 -12.25 -18.78
C THR A 111 -1.87 -13.61 -19.20
N ALA A 112 -1.59 -13.82 -20.48
CA ALA A 112 -0.97 -15.05 -20.96
C ALA A 112 0.46 -15.24 -20.42
N TRP A 113 1.22 -14.16 -20.27
CA TRP A 113 2.54 -14.19 -19.64
C TRP A 113 2.48 -14.67 -18.19
N LEU A 114 1.55 -14.13 -17.39
CA LEU A 114 1.44 -14.48 -15.97
C LEU A 114 0.80 -15.84 -15.72
N CYS A 115 -0.21 -16.22 -16.54
CA CYS A 115 -1.05 -17.38 -16.27
C CYS A 115 -0.75 -18.61 -17.14
N GLU A 116 0.08 -18.45 -18.19
CA GLU A 116 0.47 -19.53 -19.09
C GLU A 116 2.00 -19.58 -19.30
N LEU A 117 2.74 -18.63 -18.68
CA LEU A 117 4.19 -18.44 -18.86
C LEU A 117 4.60 -18.27 -20.32
N LYS A 118 3.71 -17.70 -21.15
CA LYS A 118 4.06 -17.32 -22.52
C LYS A 118 5.04 -16.16 -22.49
N PRO A 119 6.22 -16.26 -23.12
CA PRO A 119 7.22 -15.19 -23.06
C PRO A 119 6.64 -13.86 -23.53
N LEU A 120 6.83 -12.83 -22.71
CA LEU A 120 6.49 -11.46 -23.04
C LEU A 120 7.78 -10.74 -23.45
N GLU A 121 7.86 -10.27 -24.70
CA GLU A 121 9.10 -9.71 -25.25
C GLU A 121 9.64 -8.55 -24.42
N VAL A 122 8.77 -7.65 -23.98
CA VAL A 122 9.13 -6.48 -23.16
C VAL A 122 9.51 -6.81 -21.71
N ALA A 123 9.20 -8.03 -21.24
CA ALA A 123 9.49 -8.45 -19.86
C ALA A 123 10.96 -8.85 -19.64
N GLY A 124 11.73 -9.09 -20.71
CA GLY A 124 13.14 -9.40 -20.62
C GLY A 124 13.45 -10.58 -19.69
N ASN A 125 14.30 -10.33 -18.68
CA ASN A 125 14.72 -11.34 -17.71
C ASN A 125 13.60 -11.78 -16.74
N LEU A 126 12.48 -11.06 -16.65
CA LEU A 126 11.34 -11.50 -15.83
C LEU A 126 10.70 -12.79 -16.37
N ASN A 127 10.82 -13.08 -17.66
CA ASN A 127 10.39 -14.37 -18.22
C ASN A 127 11.09 -15.54 -17.52
N GLN A 128 12.41 -15.49 -17.45
CA GLN A 128 13.24 -16.51 -16.78
C GLN A 128 12.99 -16.53 -15.26
N MET A 129 12.75 -15.38 -14.66
CA MET A 129 12.43 -15.30 -13.23
C MET A 129 11.14 -16.03 -12.90
N LEU A 130 10.05 -15.84 -13.67
CA LEU A 130 8.78 -16.55 -13.46
C LEU A 130 8.92 -18.06 -13.66
N GLU A 131 9.68 -18.49 -14.70
CA GLU A 131 10.01 -19.91 -14.89
C GLU A 131 10.81 -20.45 -13.68
N GLY A 132 11.78 -19.68 -13.19
CA GLY A 132 12.55 -20.03 -12.01
C GLY A 132 11.69 -20.15 -10.75
N ILE A 133 10.67 -19.32 -10.58
CA ILE A 133 9.70 -19.40 -9.48
C ILE A 133 8.90 -20.69 -9.57
N ARG A 134 8.34 -21.00 -10.76
CA ARG A 134 7.59 -22.25 -11.01
C ARG A 134 8.40 -23.50 -10.66
N ASP A 135 9.66 -23.51 -11.05
CA ASP A 135 10.53 -24.68 -10.93
C ASP A 135 11.24 -24.79 -9.57
N ASN A 136 11.10 -23.78 -8.70
CA ASN A 136 11.74 -23.75 -7.39
C ASN A 136 10.82 -24.29 -6.28
N PRO A 137 11.01 -25.52 -5.79
CA PRO A 137 10.19 -26.09 -4.73
C PRO A 137 10.36 -25.38 -3.37
N ARG A 138 11.40 -24.54 -3.25
CA ARG A 138 11.68 -23.73 -2.07
C ARG A 138 11.30 -22.27 -2.24
N PHE A 139 10.55 -21.94 -3.29
CA PHE A 139 10.08 -20.57 -3.47
C PHE A 139 9.30 -20.08 -2.26
N LYS A 140 9.76 -18.99 -1.68
CA LYS A 140 9.12 -18.40 -0.52
C LYS A 140 7.95 -17.53 -0.96
N TYR A 141 6.79 -18.14 -1.12
CA TYR A 141 5.53 -17.41 -1.37
C TYR A 141 5.28 -16.34 -0.31
N SER A 142 4.84 -15.17 -0.74
CA SER A 142 4.39 -14.07 0.12
C SER A 142 3.10 -13.44 -0.41
N ARG A 143 2.32 -12.86 0.51
CA ARG A 143 1.15 -12.05 0.16
C ARG A 143 1.54 -10.85 -0.71
N LEU A 144 2.69 -10.25 -0.47
CA LEU A 144 3.19 -9.10 -1.25
C LEU A 144 3.49 -9.50 -2.70
N PHE A 145 4.03 -10.70 -2.93
CA PHE A 145 4.25 -11.19 -4.29
C PHE A 145 2.94 -11.36 -5.06
N ILE A 146 1.92 -12.00 -4.45
CA ILE A 146 0.64 -12.19 -5.14
C ILE A 146 -0.13 -10.88 -5.33
N ILE A 147 0.01 -9.91 -4.43
CA ILE A 147 -0.54 -8.56 -4.65
C ILE A 147 0.15 -7.90 -5.84
N GLY A 148 1.47 -8.10 -6.05
CA GLY A 148 2.16 -7.65 -7.25
C GLY A 148 1.59 -8.27 -8.53
N ILE A 149 1.39 -9.59 -8.57
CA ILE A 149 0.72 -10.28 -9.69
C ILE A 149 -0.70 -9.73 -9.92
N TYR A 150 -1.48 -9.58 -8.86
CA TYR A 150 -2.83 -9.05 -8.91
C TYR A 150 -2.86 -7.62 -9.48
N THR A 151 -1.92 -6.78 -9.06
CA THR A 151 -1.77 -5.39 -9.55
C THR A 151 -1.47 -5.35 -11.05
N LEU A 152 -0.65 -6.29 -11.55
CA LEU A 152 -0.38 -6.40 -12.99
C LEU A 152 -1.63 -6.81 -13.76
N LEU A 153 -2.37 -7.79 -13.27
CA LEU A 153 -3.62 -8.24 -13.89
C LEU A 153 -4.67 -7.11 -13.90
N GLU A 154 -4.83 -6.42 -12.79
CA GLU A 154 -5.76 -5.28 -12.64
C GLU A 154 -5.38 -4.12 -13.57
N THR A 155 -4.08 -3.82 -13.69
CA THR A 155 -3.60 -2.73 -14.56
C THR A 155 -3.74 -3.09 -16.04
N ALA A 156 -3.42 -4.34 -16.40
CA ALA A 156 -3.45 -4.79 -17.80
C ALA A 156 -4.88 -5.08 -18.30
N ASN A 157 -5.74 -5.58 -17.44
CA ASN A 157 -7.09 -6.02 -17.81
C ASN A 157 -8.09 -5.86 -16.65
N PRO A 158 -8.50 -4.61 -16.33
CA PRO A 158 -9.38 -4.33 -15.19
C PRO A 158 -10.75 -5.01 -15.30
N GLU A 159 -11.25 -5.27 -16.51
CA GLU A 159 -12.55 -5.93 -16.71
C GLU A 159 -12.54 -7.37 -16.19
N ILE A 160 -11.46 -8.10 -16.44
CA ILE A 160 -11.29 -9.49 -15.94
C ILE A 160 -11.26 -9.52 -14.41
N VAL A 161 -10.59 -8.55 -13.78
CA VAL A 161 -10.43 -8.51 -12.34
C VAL A 161 -11.71 -8.06 -11.62
N ASN A 162 -12.53 -7.24 -12.27
CA ASN A 162 -13.81 -6.77 -11.74
C ASN A 162 -14.94 -7.82 -11.83
N ASP A 163 -14.83 -8.79 -12.73
CA ASP A 163 -15.76 -9.91 -12.84
C ASP A 163 -15.29 -11.06 -11.93
N ASP A 164 -16.12 -11.45 -10.94
CA ASP A 164 -15.76 -12.45 -9.95
C ASP A 164 -15.39 -13.81 -10.57
N GLN A 165 -16.08 -14.22 -11.63
CA GLN A 165 -15.90 -15.52 -12.25
C GLN A 165 -14.64 -15.55 -13.14
N GLN A 166 -14.40 -14.47 -13.88
CA GLN A 166 -13.20 -14.33 -14.70
C GLN A 166 -11.97 -14.19 -13.82
N ARG A 167 -12.03 -13.37 -12.76
CA ARG A 167 -10.97 -13.22 -11.77
C ARG A 167 -10.56 -14.57 -11.16
N GLU A 168 -11.52 -15.36 -10.70
CA GLU A 168 -11.28 -16.69 -10.13
C GLU A 168 -10.58 -17.61 -11.14
N THR A 169 -11.03 -17.60 -12.39
CA THR A 169 -10.43 -18.40 -13.47
C THR A 169 -8.99 -17.98 -13.73
N VAL A 170 -8.73 -16.67 -13.87
CA VAL A 170 -7.39 -16.15 -14.14
C VAL A 170 -6.44 -16.42 -12.98
N LEU A 171 -6.86 -16.18 -11.72
CA LEU A 171 -6.04 -16.47 -10.55
C LEU A 171 -5.74 -17.98 -10.42
N THR A 172 -6.70 -18.83 -10.75
CA THR A 172 -6.47 -20.29 -10.77
C THR A 172 -5.39 -20.66 -11.79
N ASN A 173 -5.46 -20.11 -13.00
CA ASN A 173 -4.48 -20.36 -14.05
C ASN A 173 -3.09 -19.82 -13.64
N CYS A 174 -3.00 -18.63 -13.08
CA CYS A 174 -1.73 -18.07 -12.58
C CYS A 174 -1.13 -18.94 -11.47
N CYS A 175 -1.95 -19.42 -10.52
CA CYS A 175 -1.48 -20.30 -9.46
C CYS A 175 -0.94 -21.63 -10.00
N GLN A 176 -1.62 -22.21 -11.00
CA GLN A 176 -1.16 -23.43 -11.67
C GLN A 176 0.14 -23.20 -12.43
N ALA A 177 0.22 -22.10 -13.21
CA ALA A 177 1.39 -21.77 -14.00
C ALA A 177 2.64 -21.54 -13.13
N LEU A 178 2.50 -20.88 -12.00
CA LEU A 178 3.59 -20.53 -11.09
C LEU A 178 3.77 -21.50 -9.92
N ASN A 179 3.00 -22.61 -9.88
CA ASN A 179 3.02 -23.58 -8.78
C ASN A 179 2.78 -22.93 -7.40
N LEU A 180 1.82 -21.99 -7.32
CA LEU A 180 1.47 -21.29 -6.08
C LEU A 180 0.32 -21.99 -5.33
N PRO A 181 0.28 -21.87 -3.99
CA PRO A 181 -0.78 -22.47 -3.16
C PRO A 181 -2.10 -21.71 -3.29
N LYS A 182 -3.01 -22.13 -4.18
CA LYS A 182 -4.26 -21.43 -4.52
C LYS A 182 -5.10 -21.04 -3.31
N ASP A 183 -5.34 -21.98 -2.38
CA ASP A 183 -6.13 -21.70 -1.16
C ASP A 183 -5.56 -20.58 -0.30
N LYS A 184 -4.24 -20.44 -0.32
CA LYS A 184 -3.55 -19.37 0.41
C LYS A 184 -3.62 -18.06 -0.36
N VAL A 185 -3.47 -18.11 -1.68
CA VAL A 185 -3.61 -16.95 -2.57
C VAL A 185 -4.99 -16.32 -2.39
N ASP A 186 -6.05 -17.12 -2.41
CA ASP A 186 -7.42 -16.62 -2.25
C ASP A 186 -7.61 -15.91 -0.91
N LYS A 187 -7.22 -16.57 0.18
CA LYS A 187 -7.31 -15.98 1.51
C LYS A 187 -6.50 -14.68 1.65
N ASP A 188 -5.31 -14.62 1.06
CA ASP A 188 -4.45 -13.44 1.12
C ASP A 188 -5.03 -12.27 0.31
N LEU A 189 -5.61 -12.53 -0.86
CA LEU A 189 -6.27 -11.50 -1.69
C LEU A 189 -7.61 -11.05 -1.09
N ASP A 190 -8.40 -11.95 -0.53
CA ASP A 190 -9.64 -11.61 0.17
C ASP A 190 -9.36 -10.74 1.39
N LEU A 191 -8.32 -11.09 2.16
CA LEU A 191 -7.88 -10.28 3.29
C LEU A 191 -7.40 -8.89 2.84
N TYR A 192 -6.63 -8.82 1.76
CA TYR A 192 -6.17 -7.55 1.19
C TYR A 192 -7.34 -6.66 0.79
N ARG A 193 -8.30 -7.17 0.03
CA ARG A 193 -9.50 -6.43 -0.41
C ARG A 193 -10.36 -5.98 0.78
N SER A 194 -10.64 -6.88 1.72
CA SER A 194 -11.40 -6.55 2.93
C SER A 194 -10.72 -5.48 3.78
N ASN A 195 -9.40 -5.50 3.87
CA ASN A 195 -8.65 -4.46 4.60
C ASN A 195 -8.69 -3.11 3.89
N LEU A 196 -8.68 -3.09 2.53
CA LEU A 196 -8.85 -1.86 1.75
C LEU A 196 -10.22 -1.22 2.01
N GLU A 197 -11.29 -2.01 1.96
CA GLU A 197 -12.65 -1.53 2.23
C GLU A 197 -12.78 -0.94 3.65
N LYS A 198 -12.24 -1.61 4.65
CA LYS A 198 -12.22 -1.13 6.04
C LYS A 198 -11.42 0.17 6.19
N MET A 199 -10.30 0.29 5.47
CA MET A 199 -9.48 1.49 5.52
C MET A 199 -10.18 2.67 4.86
N GLU A 200 -10.87 2.45 3.75
CA GLU A 200 -11.68 3.48 3.09
C GLU A 200 -12.82 3.96 3.97
N GLN A 201 -13.55 3.03 4.61
CA GLN A 201 -14.59 3.37 5.59
C GLN A 201 -14.02 4.19 6.76
N ALA A 202 -12.89 3.77 7.34
CA ALA A 202 -12.25 4.50 8.43
C ALA A 202 -11.81 5.92 8.01
N ARG A 203 -11.30 6.08 6.79
CA ARG A 203 -10.92 7.37 6.22
C ARG A 203 -12.15 8.28 6.04
N SER A 204 -13.23 7.76 5.47
CA SER A 204 -14.48 8.52 5.28
C SER A 204 -15.02 9.05 6.62
N VAL A 205 -15.06 8.21 7.66
CA VAL A 205 -15.48 8.63 9.00
C VAL A 205 -14.56 9.72 9.56
N LEU A 206 -13.25 9.60 9.38
CA LEU A 206 -12.30 10.62 9.85
C LEU A 206 -12.50 11.96 9.13
N GLU A 207 -12.71 11.95 7.83
CA GLU A 207 -12.99 13.15 7.03
C GLU A 207 -14.28 13.86 7.49
N ASP A 208 -15.32 13.08 7.81
CA ASP A 208 -16.58 13.63 8.32
C ASP A 208 -16.42 14.27 9.70
N VAL A 209 -15.65 13.65 10.60
CA VAL A 209 -15.32 14.22 11.93
C VAL A 209 -14.54 15.52 11.79
N VAL A 210 -13.51 15.56 10.96
CA VAL A 210 -12.71 16.78 10.71
C VAL A 210 -13.57 17.89 10.11
N ARG A 211 -14.47 17.55 9.18
CA ARG A 211 -15.41 18.51 8.59
C ARG A 211 -16.40 19.07 9.62
N ALA A 212 -16.90 18.21 10.51
CA ALA A 212 -17.80 18.62 11.59
C ALA A 212 -17.11 19.56 12.57
N ASP A 213 -15.88 19.23 13.00
CA ASP A 213 -15.08 20.05 13.91
C ASP A 213 -14.78 21.43 13.30
N ARG A 214 -14.42 21.48 12.01
CA ARG A 214 -14.18 22.73 11.31
C ARG A 214 -15.44 23.62 11.30
N LYS A 215 -16.59 23.04 10.94
CA LYS A 215 -17.87 23.79 10.96
C LYS A 215 -18.22 24.30 12.36
N GLN A 216 -17.91 23.52 13.39
CA GLN A 216 -18.18 23.92 14.76
C GLN A 216 -17.27 25.10 15.19
N ARG A 217 -15.98 25.08 14.80
CA ARG A 217 -15.05 26.20 15.04
C ARG A 217 -15.49 27.46 14.32
N GLU A 218 -15.82 27.37 13.04
CA GLU A 218 -16.33 28.50 12.23
C GLU A 218 -17.59 29.12 12.85
N ARG A 219 -18.53 28.29 13.36
CA ARG A 219 -19.71 28.77 14.06
C ARG A 219 -19.39 29.49 15.38
N ARG A 220 -18.43 28.97 16.15
CA ARG A 220 -17.99 29.62 17.41
C ARG A 220 -17.33 30.96 17.14
N GLU A 221 -16.47 31.04 16.12
CA GLU A 221 -15.82 32.29 15.71
C GLU A 221 -16.84 33.34 15.24
N GLN A 222 -17.85 32.94 14.46
CA GLN A 222 -18.94 33.84 14.05
C GLN A 222 -19.77 34.32 15.25
N GLN A 223 -20.08 33.44 16.21
CA GLN A 223 -20.81 33.84 17.41
C GLN A 223 -20.02 34.83 18.26
N GLN A 224 -18.72 34.60 18.42
CA GLN A 224 -17.84 35.54 19.14
C GLN A 224 -17.78 36.92 18.47
N GLN A 225 -17.60 36.94 17.14
CA GLN A 225 -17.59 38.18 16.37
C GLN A 225 -18.91 38.98 16.49
N ASN A 226 -20.04 38.27 16.48
CA ASN A 226 -21.35 38.91 16.66
C ASN A 226 -21.52 39.48 18.06
N THR A 227 -21.11 38.72 19.09
CA THR A 227 -21.17 39.16 20.50
C THR A 227 -20.24 40.37 20.74
N ASP A 228 -19.03 40.36 20.19
CA ASP A 228 -18.10 41.49 20.30
C ASP A 228 -18.63 42.73 19.57
N SER A 229 -19.27 42.56 18.42
CA SER A 229 -19.90 43.66 17.66
C SER A 229 -21.09 44.24 18.41
N GLU A 230 -21.93 43.43 19.06
CA GLU A 230 -23.05 43.90 19.89
C GLU A 230 -22.55 44.69 21.11
N LEU A 231 -21.53 44.21 21.79
CA LEU A 231 -20.89 44.90 22.95
C LEU A 231 -20.22 46.23 22.55
N GLU A 232 -19.69 46.35 21.34
CA GLU A 232 -19.15 47.59 20.81
C GLU A 232 -20.25 48.62 20.47
N LEU A 233 -21.41 48.16 19.97
CA LEU A 233 -22.56 48.99 19.69
C LEU A 233 -23.18 49.52 20.98
N GLU A 234 -23.39 48.68 22.00
CA GLU A 234 -23.89 49.11 23.33
C GLU A 234 -22.98 50.16 23.98
N LYS A 235 -21.66 49.99 23.94
CA LYS A 235 -20.70 50.96 24.45
C LYS A 235 -20.69 52.29 23.72
N LYS A 236 -21.04 52.30 22.42
CA LYS A 236 -21.19 53.54 21.64
C LYS A 236 -22.47 54.29 21.95
N GLU A 237 -23.57 53.58 22.22
CA GLU A 237 -24.84 54.18 22.61
C GLU A 237 -24.76 54.77 24.01
N GLU A 238 -24.13 54.13 25.00
CA GLU A 238 -23.92 54.70 26.33
C GLU A 238 -23.01 55.95 26.34
N ASN A 239 -22.07 56.07 25.40
CA ASN A 239 -21.21 57.26 25.29
C ASN A 239 -21.86 58.41 24.50
N THR A 240 -23.04 58.24 23.94
CA THR A 240 -23.73 59.28 23.16
C THR A 240 -24.86 59.96 23.97
N GLU A 241 -25.21 59.44 25.16
CA GLU A 241 -26.24 60.02 26.07
C GLU A 241 -25.67 60.87 27.23
N VAL A 242 -24.40 61.27 27.19
CA VAL A 242 -23.76 62.21 28.17
C VAL A 242 -23.45 63.54 27.41
#